data_2ca239578e87463d996555585f4a1c3e
#
_entry.id   2ca239578e87463d996555585f4a1c3e
#
_cell.length_a   1.000
_cell.length_b   1.000
_cell.length_c   1.000
_cell.angle_alpha   90.00
_cell.angle_beta   90.00
_cell.angle_gamma   90.00
#
_symmetry.space_group_name_H-M   'P 1'
#
loop_
_entity.id
_entity.type
_entity.pdbx_description
1 polymer ?
#
loop_
_entity_poly.entity_id
_entity_poly.type
_entity_poly.pdbx_seq_one_letter_code
_entity_poly.pdbx_strand_id
1 'polypeptide(L)'
;GDVYKRQRMSNLKKAQPDAPGFVTELQGGWFSLVTGRLSEDHYSDARHFKAVGLMSLLGGASGINYYMFFGGTHFAGWGARGMTTSYDYNAAIRENGALGDKYYEAKAIGQFIRAFEPQLARSTGGPCKIEGGVKSLFGGVRVATDGTRFVFLHNTDPKNPVKGKASLIPGKLDRPAEPMYNINQHGEKVLIAASEADGDKRMTVDPIDVDYDLPALGTKVLVIPAGRSVKQGEWWPREQMRPLRPSRLPAPVRIASAQRKEDAFAEAGWVQLPRLVSLSDLGVNDFRYSLYRSKVQLTAGQAAKERFLLFNMYTRDIVSVQVNGKTAERLFPDRADAQSWTTRDCFDRIRPDEYDNRFDVSGLLKEGENEILVVYENLGHAHGYFPMEELAGIREAGLSVTETALTHPLEWECAADAAGITEGWNLPQFASGDWRVVVLDTNSEIPAKGNGVQPKERPDGLFTWYRVEFELPKREAGVWIPWLARINASGNGFMWLNGHNIGRHWEAGPQREFYLPECWLDFGPGKKNVLVMGLRQTANGAKLKAMEIASYRDMAEIRK
;
A
#
# COMPACT_ATOMS: atom_id res chain seq x y z
N GLY A 1 10.44 -6.45 -16.46
CA GLY A 1 11.06 -5.88 -15.28
C GLY A 1 12.58 -6.04 -15.25
N ASP A 2 13.10 -7.26 -15.34
CA ASP A 2 14.51 -7.58 -15.08
C ASP A 2 15.47 -7.10 -16.18
N VAL A 3 15.03 -7.12 -17.43
CA VAL A 3 15.80 -6.58 -18.57
C VAL A 3 16.04 -5.07 -18.40
N TYR A 4 15.02 -4.35 -17.94
CA TYR A 4 15.07 -2.90 -17.76
C TYR A 4 16.00 -2.47 -16.62
N LYS A 5 16.00 -3.20 -15.49
CA LYS A 5 16.90 -2.92 -14.35
C LYS A 5 18.36 -3.18 -14.70
N ARG A 6 18.65 -4.25 -15.45
CA ARG A 6 20.00 -4.56 -15.96
C ARG A 6 20.53 -3.48 -16.90
N GLN A 7 19.69 -2.99 -17.81
CA GLN A 7 20.04 -1.90 -18.72
C GLN A 7 20.43 -0.64 -17.93
N ARG A 8 19.70 -0.32 -16.86
CA ARG A 8 19.99 0.83 -16.00
C ARG A 8 21.36 0.72 -15.31
N MET A 9 21.71 -0.42 -14.72
CA MET A 9 23.00 -0.61 -14.09
C MET A 9 24.16 -0.52 -15.11
N SER A 10 24.00 -1.12 -16.30
CA SER A 10 24.96 -0.99 -17.38
C SER A 10 25.13 0.46 -17.86
N ASN A 11 24.02 1.20 -17.99
CA ASN A 11 24.05 2.60 -18.39
C ASN A 11 24.67 3.50 -17.30
N LEU A 12 24.37 3.22 -16.02
CA LEU A 12 24.99 3.95 -14.91
C LEU A 12 26.50 3.78 -14.90
N LYS A 13 27.01 2.56 -15.07
CA LYS A 13 28.45 2.30 -15.16
C LYS A 13 29.13 2.97 -16.36
N LYS A 14 28.44 3.10 -17.50
CA LYS A 14 28.96 3.84 -18.64
C LYS A 14 29.04 5.35 -18.37
N ALA A 15 28.04 5.89 -17.65
CA ALA A 15 27.98 7.32 -17.33
C ALA A 15 28.90 7.69 -16.14
N GLN A 16 29.11 6.77 -15.22
CA GLN A 16 29.88 6.96 -13.99
C GLN A 16 30.74 5.72 -13.71
N PRO A 17 31.79 5.46 -14.47
CA PRO A 17 32.60 4.24 -14.40
C PRO A 17 33.27 4.03 -13.02
N ASP A 18 33.66 5.12 -12.38
CA ASP A 18 34.42 5.13 -11.12
C ASP A 18 33.52 5.25 -9.87
N ALA A 19 32.21 5.43 -10.06
CA ALA A 19 31.26 5.54 -8.95
C ALA A 19 30.65 4.18 -8.58
N PRO A 20 30.39 3.92 -7.28
CA PRO A 20 29.66 2.74 -6.86
C PRO A 20 28.22 2.78 -7.38
N GLY A 21 27.75 1.67 -7.95
CA GLY A 21 26.37 1.53 -8.41
C GLY A 21 25.43 1.25 -7.25
N PHE A 22 24.54 2.19 -6.91
CA PHE A 22 23.57 2.02 -5.82
C PHE A 22 22.15 1.91 -6.36
N VAL A 23 21.43 0.86 -5.98
CA VAL A 23 20.00 0.70 -6.27
C VAL A 23 19.22 1.32 -5.12
N THR A 24 18.76 2.55 -5.31
CA THR A 24 18.09 3.35 -4.26
C THR A 24 16.70 2.82 -3.91
N GLU A 25 16.05 2.15 -4.86
CA GLU A 25 14.73 1.54 -4.68
C GLU A 25 14.65 0.24 -5.47
N LEU A 26 14.99 -0.88 -4.82
CA LEU A 26 14.73 -2.20 -5.38
C LEU A 26 13.35 -2.66 -4.93
N GLN A 27 12.44 -2.83 -5.90
CA GLN A 27 11.04 -3.15 -5.63
C GLN A 27 10.88 -4.43 -4.82
N GLY A 28 10.42 -4.30 -3.57
CA GLY A 28 10.16 -5.42 -2.66
C GLY A 28 8.74 -5.98 -2.74
N GLY A 29 7.81 -5.27 -3.37
CA GLY A 29 6.40 -5.63 -3.48
C GLY A 29 5.60 -4.62 -4.27
N TRP A 30 4.31 -4.42 -3.94
CA TRP A 30 3.47 -3.40 -4.56
C TRP A 30 2.29 -3.02 -3.66
N PHE A 31 1.63 -1.94 -4.01
CA PHE A 31 0.48 -1.39 -3.28
C PHE A 31 -0.75 -2.27 -3.36
N SER A 32 -1.58 -2.22 -2.30
CA SER A 32 -2.98 -2.61 -2.34
C SER A 32 -3.82 -1.38 -2.62
N LEU A 33 -4.65 -1.43 -3.67
CA LEU A 33 -5.47 -0.31 -4.12
C LEU A 33 -6.95 -0.63 -3.96
N VAL A 34 -7.73 0.37 -3.56
CA VAL A 34 -9.20 0.29 -3.56
C VAL A 34 -9.66 -0.01 -5.00
N THR A 35 -10.61 -0.91 -5.17
CA THR A 35 -11.05 -1.47 -6.48
C THR A 35 -9.98 -2.22 -7.28
N GLY A 36 -8.77 -2.33 -6.75
CA GLY A 36 -7.64 -3.00 -7.38
C GLY A 36 -7.35 -4.37 -6.79
N ARG A 37 -6.05 -4.66 -6.63
CA ARG A 37 -5.54 -5.93 -6.10
C ARG A 37 -4.95 -5.73 -4.72
N LEU A 38 -4.95 -6.78 -3.91
CA LEU A 38 -4.10 -6.85 -2.72
C LEU A 38 -2.63 -6.99 -3.11
N SER A 39 -1.74 -6.56 -2.24
CA SER A 39 -0.29 -6.67 -2.44
C SER A 39 0.17 -8.13 -2.64
N GLU A 40 -0.49 -9.07 -2.00
CA GLU A 40 -0.20 -10.51 -2.09
C GLU A 40 -0.52 -11.10 -3.47
N ASP A 41 -1.44 -10.49 -4.20
CA ASP A 41 -1.82 -10.92 -5.56
C ASP A 41 -0.88 -10.40 -6.64
N HIS A 42 0.12 -9.63 -6.26
CA HIS A 42 1.09 -9.09 -7.19
C HIS A 42 2.15 -10.15 -7.53
N TYR A 43 2.70 -10.09 -8.73
CA TYR A 43 3.70 -11.05 -9.23
C TYR A 43 5.02 -11.09 -8.43
N SER A 44 5.27 -10.12 -7.56
CA SER A 44 6.50 -10.02 -6.78
C SER A 44 6.49 -10.98 -5.58
N ASP A 45 6.73 -12.26 -5.82
CA ASP A 45 6.92 -13.28 -4.78
C ASP A 45 8.39 -13.32 -4.26
N ALA A 46 8.69 -14.23 -3.34
CA ALA A 46 10.03 -14.38 -2.77
C ALA A 46 11.08 -14.81 -3.80
N ARG A 47 10.68 -15.59 -4.83
CA ARG A 47 11.58 -16.01 -5.92
C ARG A 47 11.97 -14.82 -6.79
N HIS A 48 10.99 -13.98 -7.15
CA HIS A 48 11.25 -12.73 -7.86
C HIS A 48 12.12 -11.78 -7.05
N PHE A 49 11.84 -11.63 -5.75
CA PHE A 49 12.63 -10.81 -4.83
C PHE A 49 14.10 -11.24 -4.79
N LYS A 50 14.36 -12.55 -4.67
CA LYS A 50 15.70 -13.14 -4.73
C LYS A 50 16.39 -12.87 -6.07
N ALA A 51 15.65 -13.10 -7.17
CA ALA A 51 16.17 -12.91 -8.52
C ALA A 51 16.63 -11.47 -8.75
N VAL A 52 15.80 -10.46 -8.42
CA VAL A 52 16.17 -9.05 -8.63
C VAL A 52 17.35 -8.63 -7.76
N GLY A 53 17.48 -9.14 -6.54
CA GLY A 53 18.62 -8.89 -5.67
C GLY A 53 19.92 -9.46 -6.24
N LEU A 54 19.96 -10.75 -6.56
CA LEU A 54 21.16 -11.41 -7.10
C LEU A 54 21.53 -10.91 -8.49
N MET A 55 20.54 -10.60 -9.36
CA MET A 55 20.82 -10.06 -10.68
C MET A 55 21.31 -8.60 -10.62
N SER A 56 20.96 -7.84 -9.58
CA SER A 56 21.55 -6.53 -9.33
C SER A 56 23.03 -6.65 -8.98
N LEU A 57 23.41 -7.62 -8.15
CA LEU A 57 24.82 -7.93 -7.85
C LEU A 57 25.58 -8.37 -9.10
N LEU A 58 25.00 -9.25 -9.93
CA LEU A 58 25.60 -9.62 -11.23
C LEU A 58 25.84 -8.38 -12.10
N GLY A 59 24.88 -7.44 -12.12
CA GLY A 59 24.99 -6.17 -12.83
C GLY A 59 26.04 -5.21 -12.26
N GLY A 60 26.62 -5.52 -11.09
CA GLY A 60 27.67 -4.73 -10.43
C GLY A 60 27.11 -3.68 -9.48
N ALA A 61 25.93 -3.90 -8.90
CA ALA A 61 25.45 -3.07 -7.81
C ALA A 61 26.38 -3.24 -6.60
N SER A 62 26.80 -2.10 -6.03
CA SER A 62 27.59 -2.01 -4.80
C SER A 62 26.74 -1.85 -3.55
N GLY A 63 25.49 -1.44 -3.73
CA GLY A 63 24.51 -1.30 -2.67
C GLY A 63 23.08 -1.49 -3.19
N ILE A 64 22.22 -2.03 -2.34
CA ILE A 64 20.81 -2.30 -2.64
C ILE A 64 19.98 -1.83 -1.46
N ASN A 65 18.98 -0.99 -1.74
CA ASN A 65 17.95 -0.60 -0.79
C ASN A 65 16.60 -1.16 -1.25
N TYR A 66 15.99 -1.98 -0.43
CA TYR A 66 14.67 -2.54 -0.75
C TYR A 66 13.55 -1.56 -0.39
N TYR A 67 12.65 -1.34 -1.31
CA TYR A 67 11.40 -0.60 -1.09
C TYR A 67 10.21 -1.49 -1.43
N MET A 68 9.38 -1.88 -0.44
CA MET A 68 9.51 -1.75 1.02
C MET A 68 10.20 -2.98 1.57
N PHE A 69 11.03 -2.83 2.59
CA PHE A 69 11.53 -3.96 3.38
C PHE A 69 10.57 -4.30 4.52
N PHE A 70 9.97 -3.28 5.12
CA PHE A 70 8.94 -3.38 6.15
C PHE A 70 7.64 -2.80 5.59
N GLY A 71 6.55 -3.55 5.66
CA GLY A 71 5.21 -3.08 5.36
C GLY A 71 4.69 -2.14 6.46
N GLY A 72 3.55 -1.51 6.21
CA GLY A 72 2.94 -0.58 7.16
C GLY A 72 1.43 -0.67 7.14
N THR A 73 0.79 0.11 8.00
CA THR A 73 -0.65 0.29 8.05
C THR A 73 -0.96 1.78 8.00
N HIS A 74 -1.87 2.17 7.14
CA HIS A 74 -2.36 3.53 7.03
C HIS A 74 -3.42 3.78 8.11
N PHE A 75 -2.96 3.92 9.36
CA PHE A 75 -3.85 4.28 10.44
C PHE A 75 -4.49 5.65 10.20
N ALA A 76 -5.69 5.85 10.70
CA ALA A 76 -6.50 7.04 10.42
C ALA A 76 -6.62 7.29 8.91
N GLY A 77 -6.18 8.41 8.44
CA GLY A 77 -6.22 8.76 7.02
C GLY A 77 -4.84 9.06 6.42
N TRP A 78 -3.77 8.55 7.02
CA TRP A 78 -2.39 8.82 6.57
C TRP A 78 -2.02 8.18 5.23
N GLY A 79 -2.89 7.33 4.69
CA GLY A 79 -2.69 6.72 3.39
C GLY A 79 -2.86 7.70 2.23
N ALA A 80 -2.27 7.34 1.09
CA ALA A 80 -2.58 8.02 -0.15
C ALA A 80 -4.00 7.69 -0.62
N ARG A 81 -4.65 8.66 -1.29
CA ARG A 81 -5.97 8.47 -1.91
C ARG A 81 -5.99 7.21 -2.76
N GLY A 82 -7.02 6.43 -2.63
CA GLY A 82 -7.21 5.19 -3.37
C GLY A 82 -6.37 4.02 -2.89
N MET A 83 -5.56 4.15 -1.87
CA MET A 83 -4.92 3.03 -1.20
C MET A 83 -5.82 2.41 -0.13
N THR A 84 -5.66 1.10 0.08
CA THR A 84 -6.29 0.42 1.21
C THR A 84 -5.64 0.84 2.52
N THR A 85 -6.27 0.52 3.65
CA THR A 85 -5.68 0.70 4.97
C THR A 85 -4.39 -0.09 5.12
N SER A 86 -4.34 -1.32 4.61
CA SER A 86 -3.11 -2.10 4.58
C SER A 86 -2.10 -1.51 3.60
N TYR A 87 -0.92 -1.20 4.08
CA TYR A 87 0.28 -0.93 3.29
C TYR A 87 1.30 -2.04 3.49
N ASP A 88 0.82 -3.27 3.56
CA ASP A 88 1.65 -4.46 3.75
C ASP A 88 2.70 -4.60 2.64
N TYR A 89 2.38 -4.14 1.41
CA TYR A 89 3.27 -4.13 0.25
C TYR A 89 3.76 -5.53 -0.16
N ASN A 90 3.27 -6.59 0.48
CA ASN A 90 3.88 -7.91 0.48
C ASN A 90 5.39 -7.83 0.76
N ALA A 91 5.77 -7.01 1.72
CA ALA A 91 7.16 -6.72 2.09
C ALA A 91 7.85 -7.91 2.77
N ALA A 92 9.17 -7.81 2.96
CA ALA A 92 9.95 -8.83 3.66
C ALA A 92 9.49 -8.99 5.12
N ILE A 93 9.23 -7.89 5.81
CA ILE A 93 8.54 -7.87 7.11
C ILE A 93 7.14 -7.32 6.85
N ARG A 94 6.12 -8.06 7.22
CA ARG A 94 4.71 -7.73 6.97
C ARG A 94 4.24 -6.58 7.86
N GLU A 95 3.09 -5.96 7.54
CA GLU A 95 2.54 -4.82 8.31
C GLU A 95 2.36 -5.11 9.80
N ASN A 96 2.05 -6.35 10.15
CA ASN A 96 1.90 -6.83 11.52
C ASN A 96 3.21 -7.25 12.19
N GLY A 97 4.37 -7.09 11.53
CA GLY A 97 5.69 -7.46 12.06
C GLY A 97 6.10 -8.91 11.82
N ALA A 98 5.29 -9.71 11.13
CA ALA A 98 5.65 -11.09 10.78
C ALA A 98 6.76 -11.14 9.72
N LEU A 99 7.62 -12.15 9.82
CA LEU A 99 8.69 -12.39 8.85
C LEU A 99 8.14 -13.20 7.66
N GLY A 100 7.94 -12.53 6.52
CA GLY A 100 7.50 -13.18 5.28
C GLY A 100 8.62 -13.95 4.57
N ASP A 101 8.25 -14.69 3.52
CA ASP A 101 9.23 -15.48 2.74
C ASP A 101 10.37 -14.63 2.17
N LYS A 102 10.07 -13.39 1.77
CA LYS A 102 11.07 -12.44 1.26
C LYS A 102 12.12 -12.05 2.30
N TYR A 103 11.78 -12.06 3.60
CA TYR A 103 12.73 -11.80 4.66
C TYR A 103 13.85 -12.84 4.67
N TYR A 104 13.50 -14.12 4.51
CA TYR A 104 14.49 -15.20 4.52
C TYR A 104 15.39 -15.17 3.28
N GLU A 105 14.85 -14.77 2.13
CA GLU A 105 15.66 -14.52 0.93
C GLU A 105 16.58 -13.32 1.09
N ALA A 106 16.10 -12.21 1.67
CA ALA A 106 16.95 -11.05 1.97
C ALA A 106 18.07 -11.40 2.95
N LYS A 107 17.75 -12.16 4.00
CA LYS A 107 18.73 -12.65 4.99
C LYS A 107 19.78 -13.52 4.33
N ALA A 108 19.37 -14.44 3.44
CA ALA A 108 20.28 -15.31 2.70
C ALA A 108 21.21 -14.52 1.76
N ILE A 109 20.67 -13.52 1.04
CA ILE A 109 21.46 -12.63 0.19
C ILE A 109 22.43 -11.80 1.04
N GLY A 110 21.97 -11.25 2.17
CA GLY A 110 22.82 -10.50 3.10
C GLY A 110 23.97 -11.33 3.66
N GLN A 111 23.73 -12.60 4.01
CA GLN A 111 24.77 -13.51 4.44
C GLN A 111 25.76 -13.85 3.31
N PHE A 112 25.27 -14.03 2.09
CA PHE A 112 26.11 -14.22 0.91
C PHE A 112 27.03 -13.00 0.69
N ILE A 113 26.46 -11.80 0.69
CA ILE A 113 27.24 -10.57 0.54
C ILE A 113 28.29 -10.47 1.63
N ARG A 114 27.93 -10.66 2.90
CA ARG A 114 28.86 -10.56 4.03
C ARG A 114 29.98 -11.59 3.98
N ALA A 115 29.69 -12.81 3.48
CA ALA A 115 30.69 -13.86 3.34
C ALA A 115 31.74 -13.56 2.26
N PHE A 116 31.37 -12.78 1.24
CA PHE A 116 32.23 -12.49 0.07
C PHE A 116 32.37 -11.00 -0.24
N GLU A 117 32.14 -10.14 0.74
CA GLU A 117 32.19 -8.68 0.57
C GLU A 117 33.50 -8.20 -0.07
N PRO A 118 34.69 -8.60 0.39
CA PRO A 118 35.94 -8.15 -0.21
C PRO A 118 36.11 -8.57 -1.68
N GLN A 119 35.64 -9.77 -2.02
CA GLN A 119 35.69 -10.29 -3.38
C GLN A 119 34.65 -9.63 -4.28
N LEU A 120 33.42 -9.47 -3.81
CA LEU A 120 32.34 -8.84 -4.57
C LEU A 120 32.64 -7.38 -4.87
N ALA A 121 33.12 -6.63 -3.88
CA ALA A 121 33.50 -5.21 -4.04
C ALA A 121 34.61 -5.01 -5.07
N ARG A 122 35.51 -5.98 -5.19
CA ARG A 122 36.67 -5.95 -6.12
C ARG A 122 36.48 -6.97 -7.25
N SER A 123 35.29 -7.05 -7.81
CA SER A 123 34.99 -7.96 -8.91
C SER A 123 34.51 -7.21 -10.14
N THR A 124 34.85 -7.74 -11.30
CA THR A 124 34.39 -7.27 -12.61
C THR A 124 33.59 -8.35 -13.32
N GLY A 125 32.85 -7.97 -14.36
CA GLY A 125 32.02 -8.87 -15.15
C GLY A 125 30.55 -8.48 -15.14
N GLY A 126 29.70 -9.41 -15.58
CA GLY A 126 28.27 -9.19 -15.75
C GLY A 126 27.60 -10.33 -16.53
N PRO A 127 26.42 -10.07 -17.11
CA PRO A 127 25.76 -11.05 -17.98
C PRO A 127 26.65 -11.44 -19.16
N CYS A 128 26.60 -12.74 -19.50
CA CYS A 128 27.40 -13.27 -20.62
C CYS A 128 26.57 -14.22 -21.50
N LYS A 129 27.14 -14.65 -22.64
CA LYS A 129 26.55 -15.67 -23.49
C LYS A 129 26.55 -17.01 -22.75
N ILE A 130 25.46 -17.77 -22.91
CA ILE A 130 25.30 -19.13 -22.38
C ILE A 130 25.12 -20.06 -23.58
N GLU A 131 25.91 -21.13 -23.65
CA GLU A 131 25.80 -22.19 -24.67
C GLU A 131 25.39 -23.50 -24.01
N GLY A 132 24.68 -24.35 -24.75
CA GLY A 132 24.21 -25.66 -24.27
C GLY A 132 23.08 -25.64 -23.25
N GLY A 133 22.66 -24.45 -22.76
CA GLY A 133 21.57 -24.29 -21.81
C GLY A 133 20.19 -24.17 -22.48
N VAL A 134 19.12 -24.30 -21.68
CA VAL A 134 17.75 -24.02 -22.14
C VAL A 134 17.54 -22.53 -22.37
N LYS A 135 16.56 -22.17 -23.24
CA LYS A 135 16.28 -20.78 -23.61
C LYS A 135 15.93 -19.87 -22.43
N SER A 136 15.32 -20.43 -21.37
CA SER A 136 14.96 -19.70 -20.17
C SER A 136 16.11 -19.52 -19.18
N LEU A 137 17.28 -20.12 -19.42
CA LEU A 137 18.44 -19.92 -18.56
C LEU A 137 19.11 -18.59 -18.89
N PHE A 138 19.25 -17.76 -17.86
CA PHE A 138 19.95 -16.48 -17.92
C PHE A 138 21.04 -16.45 -16.84
N GLY A 139 22.14 -15.76 -17.09
CA GLY A 139 23.20 -15.62 -16.09
C GLY A 139 24.41 -14.87 -16.58
N GLY A 140 25.48 -14.99 -15.82
CA GLY A 140 26.75 -14.36 -16.10
C GLY A 140 27.80 -14.65 -15.04
N VAL A 141 28.95 -14.01 -15.21
CA VAL A 141 30.13 -14.27 -14.38
C VAL A 141 30.69 -12.95 -13.86
N ARG A 142 31.08 -12.94 -12.59
CA ARG A 142 31.95 -11.92 -12.03
C ARG A 142 33.24 -12.57 -11.53
N VAL A 143 34.35 -11.89 -11.70
CA VAL A 143 35.67 -12.36 -11.29
C VAL A 143 36.31 -11.33 -10.37
N ALA A 144 36.69 -11.76 -9.18
CA ALA A 144 37.36 -10.92 -8.19
C ALA A 144 38.88 -10.80 -8.47
N THR A 145 39.54 -9.82 -7.86
CA THR A 145 40.99 -9.61 -7.97
C THR A 145 41.81 -10.79 -7.50
N ASP A 146 41.34 -11.55 -6.50
CA ASP A 146 41.98 -12.77 -6.00
C ASP A 146 41.78 -14.00 -6.90
N GLY A 147 40.99 -13.87 -7.99
CA GLY A 147 40.68 -14.97 -8.88
C GLY A 147 39.43 -15.78 -8.49
N THR A 148 38.73 -15.41 -7.43
CA THR A 148 37.41 -15.99 -7.09
C THR A 148 36.41 -15.67 -8.18
N ARG A 149 35.63 -16.67 -8.63
CA ARG A 149 34.63 -16.55 -9.67
C ARG A 149 33.23 -16.76 -9.09
N PHE A 150 32.31 -15.87 -9.43
CA PHE A 150 30.89 -15.93 -9.07
C PHE A 150 30.09 -16.18 -10.35
N VAL A 151 29.49 -17.35 -10.47
CA VAL A 151 28.66 -17.74 -11.60
C VAL A 151 27.20 -17.61 -11.21
N PHE A 152 26.52 -16.62 -11.72
CA PHE A 152 25.10 -16.35 -11.45
C PHE A 152 24.23 -17.05 -12.48
N LEU A 153 23.22 -17.78 -12.02
CA LEU A 153 22.23 -18.44 -12.88
C LEU A 153 20.82 -18.13 -12.42
N HIS A 154 19.94 -17.89 -13.37
CA HIS A 154 18.52 -17.62 -13.15
C HIS A 154 17.66 -18.32 -14.21
N ASN A 155 16.67 -19.08 -13.76
CA ASN A 155 15.64 -19.61 -14.62
C ASN A 155 14.52 -18.55 -14.79
N THR A 156 14.35 -18.01 -15.98
CA THR A 156 13.32 -17.00 -16.28
C THR A 156 11.93 -17.59 -16.54
N ASP A 157 11.79 -18.92 -16.56
CA ASP A 157 10.48 -19.57 -16.69
C ASP A 157 9.71 -19.49 -15.37
N PRO A 158 8.49 -18.88 -15.37
CA PRO A 158 7.71 -18.73 -14.15
C PRO A 158 7.00 -20.01 -13.71
N LYS A 159 6.96 -21.06 -14.56
CA LYS A 159 6.16 -22.25 -14.32
C LYS A 159 7.00 -23.53 -14.19
N ASN A 160 8.08 -23.64 -14.96
CA ASN A 160 8.79 -24.90 -15.11
C ASN A 160 10.18 -24.84 -14.46
N PRO A 161 10.58 -25.88 -13.70
CA PRO A 161 11.97 -26.05 -13.28
C PRO A 161 12.84 -26.41 -14.49
N VAL A 162 14.14 -26.13 -14.38
CA VAL A 162 15.12 -26.45 -15.42
C VAL A 162 16.32 -27.14 -14.82
N LYS A 163 16.82 -28.16 -15.52
CA LYS A 163 18.00 -28.91 -15.12
C LYS A 163 18.83 -29.26 -16.35
N GLY A 164 20.13 -29.17 -16.26
CA GLY A 164 21.01 -29.47 -17.39
C GLY A 164 22.44 -29.05 -17.19
N LYS A 165 23.14 -28.93 -18.31
CA LYS A 165 24.52 -28.43 -18.40
C LYS A 165 24.55 -27.19 -19.30
N ALA A 166 25.41 -26.25 -18.97
CA ALA A 166 25.60 -25.05 -19.76
C ALA A 166 27.04 -24.57 -19.64
N SER A 167 27.53 -23.89 -20.66
CA SER A 167 28.80 -23.19 -20.68
C SER A 167 28.56 -21.69 -20.69
N LEU A 168 29.06 -20.98 -19.68
CA LEU A 168 29.04 -19.52 -19.63
C LEU A 168 30.31 -18.98 -20.26
N ILE A 169 30.16 -18.04 -21.20
CA ILE A 169 31.26 -17.48 -21.99
C ILE A 169 31.43 -16.00 -21.65
N PRO A 170 32.22 -15.64 -20.62
CA PRO A 170 32.43 -14.25 -20.20
C PRO A 170 33.23 -13.44 -21.21
N GLY A 171 34.13 -14.08 -21.93
CA GLY A 171 35.02 -13.42 -22.92
C GLY A 171 36.05 -12.51 -22.26
N LYS A 172 36.24 -11.32 -22.83
CA LYS A 172 37.18 -10.32 -22.31
C LYS A 172 36.47 -9.41 -21.30
N LEU A 173 36.96 -9.40 -20.07
CA LEU A 173 36.47 -8.52 -18.99
C LEU A 173 37.53 -7.44 -18.69
N ASP A 174 37.06 -6.29 -18.21
CA ASP A 174 37.98 -5.29 -17.66
C ASP A 174 38.59 -5.86 -16.36
N ARG A 175 39.87 -5.58 -16.10
CA ARG A 175 40.49 -5.98 -14.85
C ARG A 175 39.87 -5.18 -13.70
N PRO A 176 39.54 -5.81 -12.54
CA PRO A 176 39.08 -5.08 -11.37
C PRO A 176 40.18 -4.13 -10.90
N ALA A 177 39.82 -2.89 -10.59
CA ALA A 177 40.77 -1.95 -10.04
C ALA A 177 41.14 -2.31 -8.60
N GLU A 178 42.41 -2.21 -8.25
CA GLU A 178 42.88 -2.35 -6.87
C GLU A 178 42.64 -1.03 -6.12
N PRO A 179 41.92 -1.04 -5.00
CA PRO A 179 41.68 0.16 -4.23
C PRO A 179 42.96 0.62 -3.52
N MET A 180 43.32 1.89 -3.69
CA MET A 180 44.36 2.55 -2.91
C MET A 180 43.77 3.19 -1.68
N TYR A 181 44.36 2.87 -0.54
CA TYR A 181 43.96 3.46 0.74
C TYR A 181 45.04 4.37 1.30
N ASN A 182 44.63 5.45 1.93
CA ASN A 182 45.48 6.21 2.84
C ASN A 182 44.98 6.00 4.27
N ILE A 183 45.84 6.24 5.23
CA ILE A 183 45.47 6.30 6.65
C ILE A 183 45.28 7.77 6.98
N ASN A 184 44.06 8.16 7.40
CA ASN A 184 43.78 9.53 7.80
C ASN A 184 44.42 9.85 9.17
N GLN A 185 44.31 11.10 9.62
CA GLN A 185 44.85 11.55 10.90
C GLN A 185 44.26 10.86 12.14
N HIS A 186 43.17 10.07 11.97
CA HIS A 186 42.51 9.29 13.01
C HIS A 186 42.90 7.79 12.93
N GLY A 187 43.83 7.40 12.07
CA GLY A 187 44.25 6.02 11.89
C GLY A 187 43.30 5.16 11.07
N GLU A 188 42.28 5.73 10.43
CA GLU A 188 41.32 5.03 9.62
C GLU A 188 41.79 4.89 8.18
N LYS A 189 41.54 3.71 7.56
CA LYS A 189 41.79 3.49 6.13
C LYS A 189 40.74 4.22 5.30
N VAL A 190 41.16 5.25 4.59
CA VAL A 190 40.31 6.02 3.67
C VAL A 190 40.68 5.66 2.23
N LEU A 191 39.70 5.27 1.45
CA LEU A 191 39.87 5.03 0.02
C LEU A 191 40.16 6.36 -0.70
N ILE A 192 41.31 6.48 -1.35
CA ILE A 192 41.72 7.73 -2.05
C ILE A 192 41.66 7.60 -3.58
N ALA A 193 41.83 6.41 -4.11
CA ALA A 193 41.73 6.12 -5.54
C ALA A 193 41.60 4.63 -5.81
N ALA A 194 41.17 4.27 -7.02
CA ALA A 194 41.41 2.95 -7.57
C ALA A 194 42.65 3.05 -8.48
N SER A 195 43.66 2.19 -8.25
CA SER A 195 44.81 2.17 -9.12
C SER A 195 44.37 1.70 -10.52
N GLU A 196 44.75 2.45 -11.56
CA GLU A 196 44.76 1.88 -12.90
C GLU A 196 45.77 0.72 -12.91
N ALA A 197 45.31 -0.47 -13.32
CA ALA A 197 46.22 -1.59 -13.46
C ALA A 197 47.29 -1.26 -14.54
N ASP A 198 48.57 -1.27 -14.17
CA ASP A 198 49.65 -1.21 -15.13
C ASP A 198 49.59 -2.45 -16.05
N GLY A 199 49.41 -2.24 -17.36
CA GLY A 199 49.39 -3.30 -18.36
C GLY A 199 48.06 -3.44 -19.12
N ASP A 200 47.80 -4.62 -19.70
CA ASP A 200 46.56 -4.88 -20.44
C ASP A 200 45.34 -4.76 -19.51
N LYS A 201 44.53 -3.72 -19.72
CA LYS A 201 43.34 -3.41 -18.94
C LYS A 201 42.26 -4.53 -19.00
N ARG A 202 42.46 -5.55 -19.83
CA ARG A 202 41.51 -6.65 -20.04
C ARG A 202 42.10 -8.00 -19.67
N MET A 203 41.27 -8.84 -19.15
CA MET A 203 41.58 -10.25 -18.89
C MET A 203 40.60 -11.14 -19.67
N THR A 204 41.12 -12.22 -20.24
CA THR A 204 40.29 -13.25 -20.86
C THR A 204 39.89 -14.26 -19.78
N VAL A 205 38.61 -14.57 -19.70
CA VAL A 205 38.08 -15.59 -18.81
C VAL A 205 37.59 -16.75 -19.66
N ASP A 206 38.18 -17.93 -19.42
CA ASP A 206 37.78 -19.16 -20.12
C ASP A 206 36.30 -19.50 -19.87
N PRO A 207 35.64 -20.17 -20.81
CA PRO A 207 34.30 -20.71 -20.61
C PRO A 207 34.19 -21.52 -19.32
N ILE A 208 33.07 -21.36 -18.62
CA ILE A 208 32.82 -22.06 -17.35
C ILE A 208 31.64 -23.00 -17.54
N ASP A 209 31.97 -24.32 -17.53
CA ASP A 209 30.94 -25.36 -17.64
C ASP A 209 30.33 -25.65 -16.28
N VAL A 210 29.01 -25.62 -16.20
CA VAL A 210 28.26 -25.85 -14.97
C VAL A 210 27.11 -26.82 -15.17
N ASP A 211 26.89 -27.66 -14.16
CA ASP A 211 25.62 -28.39 -13.99
C ASP A 211 24.67 -27.51 -13.18
N TYR A 212 23.43 -27.38 -13.63
CA TYR A 212 22.44 -26.58 -12.93
C TYR A 212 21.13 -27.35 -12.68
N ASP A 213 20.49 -27.02 -11.56
CA ASP A 213 19.16 -27.49 -11.17
C ASP A 213 18.45 -26.31 -10.48
N LEU A 214 17.50 -25.69 -11.19
CA LEU A 214 16.83 -24.47 -10.76
C LEU A 214 15.31 -24.64 -10.83
N PRO A 215 14.59 -24.36 -9.76
CA PRO A 215 13.13 -24.33 -9.80
C PRO A 215 12.62 -23.22 -10.73
N ALA A 216 11.33 -23.16 -10.96
CA ALA A 216 10.68 -22.04 -11.66
C ALA A 216 11.05 -20.70 -10.98
N LEU A 217 11.50 -19.70 -11.76
CA LEU A 217 12.08 -18.44 -11.27
C LEU A 217 13.28 -18.61 -10.31
N GLY A 218 13.87 -19.78 -10.23
CA GLY A 218 14.99 -20.07 -9.33
C GLY A 218 16.24 -19.28 -9.69
N THR A 219 16.96 -18.80 -8.66
CA THR A 219 18.21 -18.06 -8.82
C THR A 219 19.24 -18.55 -7.83
N LYS A 220 20.45 -18.83 -8.29
CA LYS A 220 21.58 -19.28 -7.49
C LYS A 220 22.90 -18.69 -7.99
N VAL A 221 23.89 -18.70 -7.13
CA VAL A 221 25.25 -18.30 -7.46
C VAL A 221 26.19 -19.45 -7.08
N LEU A 222 26.99 -19.90 -8.03
CA LEU A 222 28.10 -20.82 -7.74
C LEU A 222 29.34 -19.98 -7.46
N VAL A 223 29.88 -20.09 -6.27
CA VAL A 223 31.15 -19.47 -5.85
C VAL A 223 32.28 -20.44 -6.06
N ILE A 224 33.25 -20.11 -6.90
CA ILE A 224 34.42 -20.92 -7.19
C ILE A 224 35.63 -20.17 -6.64
N PRO A 225 36.22 -20.63 -5.51
CA PRO A 225 37.40 -19.98 -4.93
C PRO A 225 38.58 -19.92 -5.89
N ALA A 226 39.48 -18.99 -5.67
CA ALA A 226 40.72 -18.87 -6.45
C ALA A 226 41.51 -20.20 -6.51
N GLY A 227 42.00 -20.53 -7.69
CA GLY A 227 42.76 -21.77 -7.91
C GLY A 227 41.97 -23.09 -7.79
N ARG A 228 40.62 -23.01 -7.63
CA ARG A 228 39.74 -24.19 -7.53
C ARG A 228 38.99 -24.45 -8.82
N SER A 229 38.61 -25.71 -9.04
CA SER A 229 37.75 -26.12 -10.14
C SER A 229 36.28 -25.85 -9.86
N VAL A 230 35.42 -25.90 -10.89
CA VAL A 230 33.95 -25.76 -10.77
C VAL A 230 33.36 -26.78 -9.79
N LYS A 231 33.87 -28.03 -9.78
CA LYS A 231 33.44 -29.11 -8.87
C LYS A 231 33.71 -28.82 -7.38
N GLN A 232 34.63 -27.90 -7.10
CA GLN A 232 34.96 -27.45 -5.74
C GLN A 232 34.22 -26.13 -5.36
N GLY A 233 33.36 -25.67 -6.23
CA GLY A 233 32.49 -24.50 -5.98
C GLY A 233 31.33 -24.84 -5.06
N GLU A 234 30.79 -23.84 -4.44
CA GLU A 234 29.64 -23.92 -3.53
C GLU A 234 28.48 -23.07 -4.01
N TRP A 235 27.26 -23.64 -3.98
CA TRP A 235 26.03 -22.92 -4.34
C TRP A 235 25.51 -22.06 -3.20
N TRP A 236 25.20 -20.80 -3.52
CA TRP A 236 24.65 -19.79 -2.64
C TRP A 236 23.41 -19.13 -3.26
N PRO A 237 22.53 -18.43 -2.50
CA PRO A 237 22.46 -18.44 -1.03
C PRO A 237 22.00 -19.79 -0.48
N ARG A 238 22.36 -20.05 0.78
CA ARG A 238 21.90 -21.23 1.52
C ARG A 238 20.49 -21.01 2.07
N GLU A 239 19.74 -22.08 2.27
CA GLU A 239 18.42 -22.03 2.89
C GLU A 239 18.51 -21.51 4.33
N GLN A 240 17.53 -20.69 4.71
CA GLN A 240 17.46 -20.08 6.03
C GLN A 240 16.52 -20.84 6.95
N MET A 241 16.93 -21.00 8.20
CA MET A 241 16.04 -21.52 9.25
C MET A 241 14.88 -20.54 9.50
N ARG A 242 13.69 -21.10 9.62
CA ARG A 242 12.47 -20.36 9.94
C ARG A 242 12.10 -20.56 11.41
N PRO A 243 11.40 -19.61 12.06
CA PRO A 243 10.92 -19.78 13.42
C PRO A 243 9.92 -20.94 13.49
N LEU A 244 9.83 -21.55 14.66
CA LEU A 244 8.82 -22.56 14.95
C LEU A 244 7.44 -21.89 15.06
N ARG A 245 6.42 -22.57 14.58
CA ARG A 245 5.03 -22.13 14.68
C ARG A 245 4.36 -22.77 15.89
N PRO A 246 3.42 -22.05 16.57
CA PRO A 246 2.63 -22.65 17.63
C PRO A 246 1.78 -23.82 17.09
N SER A 247 1.72 -24.91 17.83
CA SER A 247 0.90 -26.07 17.47
C SER A 247 -0.59 -25.82 17.60
N ARG A 248 -0.97 -24.85 18.45
CA ARG A 248 -2.35 -24.42 18.64
C ARG A 248 -2.43 -22.90 18.53
N LEU A 249 -3.49 -22.43 17.88
CA LEU A 249 -3.87 -21.03 17.82
C LEU A 249 -5.26 -20.89 18.37
N PRO A 250 -5.59 -19.72 18.95
CA PRO A 250 -6.96 -19.43 19.38
C PRO A 250 -7.94 -19.61 18.22
N ALA A 251 -9.12 -20.16 18.55
CA ALA A 251 -10.20 -20.21 17.57
C ALA A 251 -10.66 -18.78 17.22
N PRO A 252 -11.06 -18.53 15.98
CA PRO A 252 -11.67 -17.27 15.60
C PRO A 252 -12.95 -17.00 16.41
N VAL A 253 -13.17 -15.75 16.78
CA VAL A 253 -14.36 -15.29 17.50
C VAL A 253 -15.32 -14.66 16.51
N ARG A 254 -16.40 -15.34 16.19
CA ARG A 254 -17.51 -14.80 15.40
C ARG A 254 -18.35 -13.88 16.26
N ILE A 255 -18.56 -12.67 15.80
CA ILE A 255 -19.35 -11.67 16.51
C ILE A 255 -20.83 -11.91 16.22
N ALA A 256 -21.59 -12.22 17.27
CA ALA A 256 -23.01 -12.55 17.16
C ALA A 256 -23.92 -11.31 17.10
N SER A 257 -23.51 -10.20 17.69
CA SER A 257 -24.30 -8.97 17.72
C SER A 257 -23.45 -7.73 17.76
N ALA A 258 -24.02 -6.62 17.33
CA ALA A 258 -23.45 -5.29 17.45
C ALA A 258 -24.52 -4.32 17.98
N GLN A 259 -24.09 -3.26 18.62
CA GLN A 259 -24.92 -2.10 18.90
C GLN A 259 -24.88 -1.17 17.70
N ARG A 260 -26.02 -0.58 17.31
CA ARG A 260 -26.19 0.24 16.11
C ARG A 260 -26.89 1.55 16.43
N LYS A 261 -26.38 2.64 15.89
CA LYS A 261 -27.02 3.97 15.94
C LYS A 261 -26.84 4.68 14.59
N GLU A 262 -27.81 5.48 14.20
CA GLU A 262 -27.73 6.37 13.05
C GLU A 262 -27.37 7.76 13.52
N ASP A 263 -26.48 8.42 12.78
CA ASP A 263 -26.00 9.77 13.04
C ASP A 263 -26.66 10.71 12.03
N ALA A 264 -27.54 11.57 12.52
CA ALA A 264 -28.27 12.51 11.68
C ALA A 264 -27.54 13.85 11.55
N PHE A 265 -27.44 14.39 10.35
CA PHE A 265 -26.79 15.69 10.08
C PHE A 265 -27.44 16.88 10.79
N ALA A 266 -28.72 16.76 11.18
CA ALA A 266 -29.45 17.86 11.82
C ALA A 266 -28.81 18.37 13.13
N GLU A 267 -28.07 17.49 13.81
CA GLU A 267 -27.44 17.76 15.12
C GLU A 267 -25.98 18.22 14.99
N ALA A 268 -25.46 18.40 13.77
CA ALA A 268 -24.08 18.82 13.55
C ALA A 268 -23.87 20.28 14.02
N GLY A 269 -22.66 20.58 14.49
CA GLY A 269 -22.23 21.92 14.90
C GLY A 269 -21.95 22.82 13.69
N TRP A 270 -22.97 23.43 13.12
CA TRP A 270 -22.88 24.28 11.94
C TRP A 270 -22.24 25.63 12.21
N VAL A 271 -21.27 26.00 11.40
CA VAL A 271 -20.59 27.29 11.43
C VAL A 271 -20.77 27.98 10.06
N GLN A 272 -21.29 29.22 10.07
CA GLN A 272 -21.43 30.03 8.86
C GLN A 272 -20.07 30.37 8.29
N LEU A 273 -19.88 30.13 7.01
CA LEU A 273 -18.66 30.46 6.29
C LEU A 273 -18.87 31.79 5.51
N PRO A 274 -18.05 32.83 5.77
CA PRO A 274 -18.11 34.05 4.97
C PRO A 274 -17.69 33.82 3.50
N ARG A 275 -16.90 32.77 3.28
CA ARG A 275 -16.53 32.18 1.98
C ARG A 275 -16.10 30.75 2.20
N LEU A 276 -16.11 29.94 1.14
CA LEU A 276 -15.49 28.62 1.18
C LEU A 276 -13.98 28.76 1.36
N VAL A 277 -13.43 27.97 2.29
CA VAL A 277 -12.02 27.93 2.66
C VAL A 277 -11.58 26.48 2.78
N SER A 278 -10.27 26.23 2.90
CA SER A 278 -9.77 24.88 3.12
C SER A 278 -10.22 24.35 4.49
N LEU A 279 -10.30 23.04 4.63
CA LEU A 279 -10.59 22.40 5.92
C LEU A 279 -9.52 22.73 6.97
N SER A 280 -8.27 22.93 6.55
CA SER A 280 -7.18 23.36 7.45
C SER A 280 -7.44 24.75 8.04
N ASP A 281 -8.03 25.67 7.27
CA ASP A 281 -8.42 27.01 7.77
C ASP A 281 -9.54 26.92 8.83
N LEU A 282 -10.28 25.82 8.84
CA LEU A 282 -11.31 25.50 9.83
C LEU A 282 -10.76 24.68 11.02
N GLY A 283 -9.44 24.47 11.09
CA GLY A 283 -8.80 23.68 12.12
C GLY A 283 -8.91 22.16 11.92
N VAL A 284 -9.39 21.70 10.76
CA VAL A 284 -9.52 20.29 10.41
C VAL A 284 -8.28 19.84 9.68
N ASN A 285 -7.37 19.17 10.38
CA ASN A 285 -6.07 18.73 9.85
C ASN A 285 -5.94 17.20 9.78
N ASP A 286 -7.02 16.47 9.96
CA ASP A 286 -7.07 15.03 9.89
C ASP A 286 -8.16 14.56 8.90
N PHE A 287 -8.20 13.26 8.66
CA PHE A 287 -9.04 12.64 7.64
C PHE A 287 -10.34 12.19 8.28
N ARG A 288 -11.40 12.87 7.90
CA ARG A 288 -12.74 12.64 8.45
C ARG A 288 -13.82 13.00 7.43
N TYR A 289 -15.06 12.87 7.84
CA TYR A 289 -16.19 13.37 7.10
C TYR A 289 -16.51 14.78 7.57
N SER A 290 -16.53 15.75 6.66
CA SER A 290 -17.00 17.10 6.92
C SER A 290 -18.31 17.34 6.19
N LEU A 291 -19.15 18.18 6.75
CA LEU A 291 -20.49 18.46 6.23
C LEU A 291 -20.56 19.92 5.78
N TYR A 292 -21.19 20.16 4.64
CA TYR A 292 -21.50 21.50 4.17
C TYR A 292 -22.99 21.61 3.93
N ARG A 293 -23.56 22.77 4.25
CA ARG A 293 -24.97 23.06 4.03
C ARG A 293 -25.12 24.44 3.40
N SER A 294 -26.04 24.53 2.45
CA SER A 294 -26.48 25.82 1.88
C SER A 294 -28.01 25.90 1.87
N LYS A 295 -28.54 27.04 2.22
CA LYS A 295 -29.97 27.37 2.07
C LYS A 295 -30.10 28.51 1.07
N VAL A 296 -30.88 28.31 0.02
CA VAL A 296 -31.00 29.26 -1.06
C VAL A 296 -32.47 29.49 -1.42
N GLN A 297 -32.84 30.76 -1.59
CA GLN A 297 -34.17 31.18 -2.07
C GLN A 297 -34.13 31.29 -3.59
N LEU A 298 -35.00 30.55 -4.26
CA LEU A 298 -35.12 30.59 -5.72
C LEU A 298 -36.53 31.01 -6.14
N THR A 299 -36.61 31.80 -7.21
CA THR A 299 -37.85 31.99 -7.94
C THR A 299 -38.20 30.76 -8.77
N ALA A 300 -39.45 30.61 -9.16
CA ALA A 300 -39.87 29.52 -10.04
C ALA A 300 -39.02 29.44 -11.34
N GLY A 301 -38.70 30.62 -11.92
CA GLY A 301 -37.88 30.72 -13.13
C GLY A 301 -36.42 30.32 -12.92
N GLN A 302 -35.83 30.57 -11.75
CA GLN A 302 -34.48 30.12 -11.39
C GLN A 302 -34.48 28.62 -11.15
N ALA A 303 -35.39 28.11 -10.32
CA ALA A 303 -35.49 26.68 -10.02
C ALA A 303 -35.68 25.81 -11.28
N ALA A 304 -36.40 26.33 -12.29
CA ALA A 304 -36.59 25.63 -13.56
C ALA A 304 -35.37 25.68 -14.50
N LYS A 305 -34.46 26.64 -14.35
CA LYS A 305 -33.29 26.84 -15.22
C LYS A 305 -32.03 26.16 -14.70
N GLU A 306 -31.83 26.16 -13.39
CA GLU A 306 -30.64 25.57 -12.78
C GLU A 306 -30.69 24.03 -12.92
N ARG A 307 -29.64 23.48 -13.50
CA ARG A 307 -29.55 22.04 -13.80
C ARG A 307 -28.46 21.34 -13.04
N PHE A 308 -27.41 22.06 -12.72
CA PHE A 308 -26.19 21.49 -12.15
C PHE A 308 -25.85 22.14 -10.82
N LEU A 309 -25.29 21.37 -9.92
CA LEU A 309 -24.51 21.83 -8.79
C LEU A 309 -23.06 21.50 -9.09
N LEU A 310 -22.21 22.51 -9.15
CA LEU A 310 -20.80 22.40 -9.52
C LEU A 310 -19.91 22.66 -8.32
N PHE A 311 -18.84 21.87 -8.21
CA PHE A 311 -17.82 22.04 -7.19
C PHE A 311 -16.44 22.14 -7.83
N ASN A 312 -15.67 23.16 -7.44
CA ASN A 312 -14.23 23.22 -7.55
C ASN A 312 -13.65 22.86 -6.18
N MET A 313 -12.81 21.83 -6.11
CA MET A 313 -12.27 21.32 -4.87
C MET A 313 -10.78 21.59 -4.78
N TYR A 314 -10.23 21.63 -3.56
CA TYR A 314 -8.79 21.70 -3.38
C TYR A 314 -8.10 20.42 -3.85
N THR A 315 -8.78 19.30 -3.73
CA THR A 315 -8.24 17.98 -4.06
C THR A 315 -9.38 17.03 -4.45
N ARG A 316 -9.05 15.95 -5.16
CA ARG A 316 -10.04 14.95 -5.66
C ARG A 316 -10.52 14.03 -4.55
N ASP A 317 -11.22 14.59 -3.62
CA ASP A 317 -11.95 13.86 -2.59
C ASP A 317 -13.37 13.51 -3.07
N ILE A 318 -14.11 12.78 -2.25
CA ILE A 318 -15.48 12.41 -2.57
C ILE A 318 -16.44 13.41 -1.94
N VAL A 319 -17.37 13.90 -2.73
CA VAL A 319 -18.55 14.61 -2.23
C VAL A 319 -19.82 13.88 -2.63
N SER A 320 -20.79 13.91 -1.75
CA SER A 320 -22.13 13.36 -1.96
C SER A 320 -23.14 14.47 -1.63
N VAL A 321 -24.20 14.60 -2.44
CA VAL A 321 -25.11 15.75 -2.40
C VAL A 321 -26.55 15.31 -2.23
N GLN A 322 -27.26 15.99 -1.33
CA GLN A 322 -28.73 16.01 -1.27
C GLN A 322 -29.27 17.41 -1.57
N VAL A 323 -30.37 17.46 -2.28
CA VAL A 323 -31.17 18.68 -2.50
C VAL A 323 -32.59 18.41 -2.01
N ASN A 324 -33.07 19.17 -1.03
CA ASN A 324 -34.39 19.00 -0.44
C ASN A 324 -34.67 17.56 0.03
N GLY A 325 -33.65 16.89 0.64
CA GLY A 325 -33.74 15.52 1.13
C GLY A 325 -33.65 14.44 0.05
N LYS A 326 -33.43 14.80 -1.23
CA LYS A 326 -33.25 13.85 -2.33
C LYS A 326 -31.81 13.85 -2.82
N THR A 327 -31.26 12.66 -3.05
CA THR A 327 -29.90 12.48 -3.58
C THR A 327 -29.78 13.04 -5.00
N ALA A 328 -28.80 13.90 -5.24
CA ALA A 328 -28.42 14.35 -6.57
C ALA A 328 -27.46 13.33 -7.22
N GLU A 329 -27.62 13.09 -8.51
CA GLU A 329 -26.77 12.17 -9.26
C GLU A 329 -25.45 12.85 -9.66
N ARG A 330 -24.33 12.21 -9.33
CA ARG A 330 -23.01 12.68 -9.78
C ARG A 330 -22.81 12.36 -11.26
N LEU A 331 -22.34 13.35 -12.01
CA LEU A 331 -21.97 13.20 -13.41
C LEU A 331 -20.46 12.95 -13.53
N PHE A 332 -20.08 12.08 -14.45
CA PHE A 332 -18.70 11.77 -14.78
C PHE A 332 -18.44 12.13 -16.25
N PRO A 333 -18.17 13.41 -16.56
CA PRO A 333 -18.13 13.88 -17.95
C PRO A 333 -17.09 13.20 -18.83
N ASP A 334 -15.99 12.74 -18.25
CA ASP A 334 -14.91 12.05 -18.97
C ASP A 334 -15.18 10.55 -19.17
N ARG A 335 -16.27 10.03 -18.61
CA ARG A 335 -16.63 8.62 -18.60
C ARG A 335 -18.15 8.47 -18.58
N ALA A 336 -18.76 8.59 -19.74
CA ALA A 336 -20.21 8.55 -19.90
C ALA A 336 -20.89 7.27 -19.34
N ASP A 337 -20.14 6.18 -19.21
CA ASP A 337 -20.55 4.90 -18.64
C ASP A 337 -20.26 4.76 -17.13
N ALA A 338 -19.50 5.71 -16.54
CA ALA A 338 -19.14 5.64 -15.13
C ALA A 338 -20.33 5.99 -14.24
N GLN A 339 -20.58 5.12 -13.27
CA GLN A 339 -21.68 5.29 -12.31
C GLN A 339 -21.19 5.50 -10.88
N SER A 340 -19.89 5.48 -10.65
CA SER A 340 -19.29 5.64 -9.34
C SER A 340 -17.83 6.07 -9.42
N TRP A 341 -17.33 6.62 -8.31
CA TRP A 341 -15.93 6.94 -8.13
C TRP A 341 -15.03 5.71 -8.26
N THR A 342 -13.84 5.88 -8.82
CA THR A 342 -12.82 4.82 -8.96
C THR A 342 -11.47 5.30 -8.42
N THR A 343 -10.54 4.37 -8.22
CA THR A 343 -9.16 4.67 -7.81
C THR A 343 -8.47 5.65 -8.76
N ARG A 344 -8.81 5.64 -10.05
CA ARG A 344 -8.25 6.56 -11.04
C ARG A 344 -8.55 8.02 -10.70
N ASP A 345 -9.73 8.29 -10.17
CA ASP A 345 -10.16 9.64 -9.81
C ASP A 345 -9.27 10.26 -8.72
N CYS A 346 -8.58 9.44 -7.93
CA CYS A 346 -7.68 9.89 -6.88
C CYS A 346 -6.36 10.48 -7.37
N PHE A 347 -5.90 10.07 -8.55
CA PHE A 347 -4.55 10.38 -9.02
C PHE A 347 -4.48 11.54 -10.00
N ASP A 348 -5.62 11.95 -10.54
CA ASP A 348 -5.66 13.05 -11.48
C ASP A 348 -5.56 14.40 -10.75
N ARG A 349 -4.80 15.33 -11.30
CA ARG A 349 -4.68 16.69 -10.77
C ARG A 349 -5.94 17.50 -11.08
N ILE A 350 -6.39 18.28 -10.11
CA ILE A 350 -7.43 19.28 -10.32
C ILE A 350 -6.79 20.56 -10.85
N ARG A 351 -7.40 21.16 -11.87
CA ARG A 351 -7.06 22.51 -12.31
C ARG A 351 -7.80 23.52 -11.46
N PRO A 352 -7.18 24.64 -11.06
CA PRO A 352 -7.82 25.61 -10.18
C PRO A 352 -9.12 26.25 -10.73
N ASP A 353 -9.30 26.21 -12.03
CA ASP A 353 -10.44 26.75 -12.78
C ASP A 353 -11.43 25.68 -13.28
N GLU A 354 -11.25 24.42 -12.86
CA GLU A 354 -12.06 23.29 -13.30
C GLU A 354 -13.06 22.86 -12.22
N TYR A 355 -14.33 22.73 -12.61
CA TYR A 355 -15.34 22.09 -11.77
C TYR A 355 -15.28 20.59 -11.96
N ASP A 356 -14.58 19.91 -11.06
CA ASP A 356 -14.26 18.49 -11.12
C ASP A 356 -15.36 17.57 -10.58
N ASN A 357 -16.28 18.12 -9.79
CA ASN A 357 -17.46 17.43 -9.30
C ASN A 357 -18.73 18.15 -9.76
N ARG A 358 -19.59 17.43 -10.46
CA ARG A 358 -20.83 17.92 -11.06
C ARG A 358 -21.97 17.01 -10.69
N PHE A 359 -23.09 17.61 -10.30
CA PHE A 359 -24.29 16.87 -9.90
C PHE A 359 -25.48 17.38 -10.68
N ASP A 360 -26.33 16.47 -11.17
CA ASP A 360 -27.60 16.81 -11.78
C ASP A 360 -28.60 17.12 -10.66
N VAL A 361 -29.07 18.37 -10.64
CA VAL A 361 -30.11 18.84 -9.70
C VAL A 361 -31.43 19.19 -10.40
N SER A 362 -31.56 18.82 -11.68
CA SER A 362 -32.77 19.03 -12.47
C SER A 362 -33.98 18.39 -11.80
N GLY A 363 -35.01 19.17 -11.54
CA GLY A 363 -36.23 18.70 -10.88
C GLY A 363 -36.12 18.42 -9.38
N LEU A 364 -34.95 18.70 -8.77
CA LEU A 364 -34.76 18.64 -7.31
C LEU A 364 -35.00 20.00 -6.64
N LEU A 365 -34.81 21.08 -7.38
CA LEU A 365 -35.04 22.46 -6.94
C LEU A 365 -36.51 22.85 -7.06
N LYS A 366 -36.96 23.73 -6.17
CA LYS A 366 -38.33 24.25 -6.10
C LYS A 366 -38.33 25.78 -5.92
N GLU A 367 -39.47 26.43 -6.19
CA GLU A 367 -39.69 27.81 -5.78
C GLU A 367 -39.65 27.93 -4.25
N GLY A 368 -39.08 29.02 -3.76
CA GLY A 368 -38.87 29.26 -2.33
C GLY A 368 -37.54 28.72 -1.82
N GLU A 369 -37.51 28.33 -0.56
CA GLU A 369 -36.32 27.83 0.10
C GLU A 369 -35.96 26.42 -0.36
N ASN A 370 -34.68 26.26 -0.71
CA ASN A 370 -34.06 24.99 -1.03
C ASN A 370 -32.90 24.75 -0.07
N GLU A 371 -32.77 23.53 0.43
CA GLU A 371 -31.65 23.09 1.23
C GLU A 371 -30.77 22.16 0.41
N ILE A 372 -29.47 22.46 0.38
CA ILE A 372 -28.42 21.64 -0.24
C ILE A 372 -27.52 21.15 0.87
N LEU A 373 -27.38 19.85 0.99
CA LEU A 373 -26.52 19.19 1.98
C LEU A 373 -25.43 18.40 1.27
N VAL A 374 -24.20 18.58 1.71
CA VAL A 374 -23.02 17.93 1.14
C VAL A 374 -22.27 17.17 2.21
N VAL A 375 -21.98 15.89 1.98
CA VAL A 375 -21.00 15.12 2.73
C VAL A 375 -19.69 15.13 1.97
N TYR A 376 -18.68 15.71 2.59
CA TYR A 376 -17.31 15.69 2.09
C TYR A 376 -16.53 14.59 2.77
N GLU A 377 -15.91 13.72 1.99
CA GLU A 377 -15.09 12.61 2.48
C GLU A 377 -13.64 12.85 2.06
N ASN A 378 -12.79 13.18 3.04
CA ASN A 378 -11.36 13.31 2.81
C ASN A 378 -10.74 11.93 2.63
N LEU A 379 -10.12 11.69 1.45
CA LEU A 379 -9.54 10.40 1.07
C LEU A 379 -8.08 10.22 1.49
N GLY A 380 -7.47 11.22 2.07
CA GLY A 380 -6.06 11.20 2.44
C GLY A 380 -5.16 11.97 1.50
N HIS A 381 -3.89 11.62 1.48
CA HIS A 381 -2.86 12.33 0.73
C HIS A 381 -2.85 11.98 -0.76
N ALA A 382 -2.33 12.88 -1.60
CA ALA A 382 -2.03 12.56 -2.99
C ALA A 382 -0.94 11.50 -3.07
N HIS A 383 -1.07 10.57 -4.02
CA HIS A 383 -0.04 9.58 -4.28
C HIS A 383 1.04 10.15 -5.20
N GLY A 384 2.30 9.94 -4.85
CA GLY A 384 3.44 10.29 -5.69
C GLY A 384 4.01 11.67 -5.40
N TYR A 385 3.93 12.58 -6.34
CA TYR A 385 4.58 13.89 -6.25
C TYR A 385 3.73 14.85 -5.42
N PHE A 386 4.05 14.94 -4.15
CA PHE A 386 3.31 15.79 -3.21
C PHE A 386 3.60 17.27 -3.47
N PRO A 387 2.58 18.13 -3.56
CA PRO A 387 2.78 19.55 -3.32
C PRO A 387 3.21 19.75 -1.85
N MET A 388 3.97 20.81 -1.59
CA MET A 388 4.39 21.16 -0.21
C MET A 388 3.20 21.43 0.71
N GLU A 389 2.08 21.87 0.13
CA GLU A 389 0.80 22.09 0.79
C GLU A 389 -0.27 21.23 0.11
N GLU A 390 -0.93 20.41 0.88
CA GLU A 390 -2.04 19.60 0.41
C GLU A 390 -3.32 20.01 1.15
N LEU A 391 -4.03 20.94 0.56
CA LEU A 391 -5.28 21.44 1.10
C LEU A 391 -6.43 20.49 0.76
N ALA A 392 -7.39 20.35 1.66
CA ALA A 392 -8.64 19.62 1.47
C ALA A 392 -9.83 20.55 1.62
N GLY A 393 -10.99 20.14 1.10
CA GLY A 393 -12.24 20.89 1.18
C GLY A 393 -12.72 21.42 -0.16
N ILE A 394 -13.78 22.21 -0.10
CA ILE A 394 -14.43 22.81 -1.26
C ILE A 394 -13.89 24.24 -1.41
N ARG A 395 -13.39 24.57 -2.60
CA ARG A 395 -12.87 25.90 -2.93
C ARG A 395 -13.96 26.84 -3.42
N GLU A 396 -14.84 26.32 -4.26
CA GLU A 396 -15.97 27.05 -4.83
C GLU A 396 -17.10 26.07 -5.15
N ALA A 397 -18.33 26.48 -4.92
CA ALA A 397 -19.50 25.69 -5.30
C ALA A 397 -20.72 26.57 -5.51
N GLY A 398 -21.57 26.18 -6.47
CA GLY A 398 -22.81 26.90 -6.76
C GLY A 398 -23.68 26.21 -7.80
N LEU A 399 -24.90 26.72 -7.96
CA LEU A 399 -25.82 26.25 -8.98
C LEU A 399 -25.44 26.80 -10.37
N SER A 400 -25.79 26.03 -11.39
CA SER A 400 -25.47 26.38 -12.77
C SER A 400 -26.49 25.87 -13.78
N VAL A 401 -26.66 26.63 -14.85
CA VAL A 401 -27.40 26.25 -16.05
C VAL A 401 -26.53 25.35 -16.97
N THR A 402 -25.22 25.49 -16.88
CA THR A 402 -24.22 24.74 -17.69
C THR A 402 -23.26 23.93 -16.82
N GLU A 403 -22.50 23.02 -17.41
CA GLU A 403 -21.54 22.22 -16.70
C GLU A 403 -20.19 22.91 -16.41
N THR A 404 -20.02 24.16 -16.83
CA THR A 404 -18.70 24.81 -16.87
C THR A 404 -18.58 26.12 -16.12
N ALA A 405 -19.69 26.76 -15.72
CA ALA A 405 -19.64 28.06 -15.08
C ALA A 405 -20.81 28.24 -14.10
N LEU A 406 -20.54 28.80 -12.93
CA LEU A 406 -21.57 29.13 -11.96
C LEU A 406 -22.50 30.24 -12.46
N THR A 407 -23.81 30.06 -12.27
CA THR A 407 -24.82 31.07 -12.53
C THR A 407 -25.44 31.63 -11.24
N HIS A 408 -25.36 30.84 -10.15
CA HIS A 408 -25.93 31.24 -8.87
C HIS A 408 -24.97 30.82 -7.74
N PRO A 409 -24.15 31.75 -7.20
CA PRO A 409 -23.28 31.46 -6.06
C PRO A 409 -24.14 31.18 -4.82
N LEU A 410 -23.62 30.32 -3.93
CA LEU A 410 -24.30 29.89 -2.73
C LEU A 410 -23.52 30.31 -1.49
N GLU A 411 -24.24 30.58 -0.41
CA GLU A 411 -23.67 30.75 0.93
C GLU A 411 -23.61 29.41 1.65
N TRP A 412 -22.55 29.16 2.39
CA TRP A 412 -22.28 27.86 2.97
C TRP A 412 -22.07 27.91 4.48
N GLU A 413 -22.59 26.92 5.15
CA GLU A 413 -22.23 26.53 6.51
C GLU A 413 -21.41 25.24 6.45
N CYS A 414 -20.50 25.06 7.40
CA CYS A 414 -19.71 23.84 7.53
C CYS A 414 -19.80 23.28 8.96
N ALA A 415 -19.89 21.97 9.07
CA ALA A 415 -19.65 21.25 10.31
C ALA A 415 -18.42 20.34 10.09
N ALA A 416 -17.40 20.51 10.92
CA ALA A 416 -16.12 19.82 10.77
C ALA A 416 -16.25 18.30 10.92
N ASP A 417 -17.19 17.83 11.74
CA ASP A 417 -17.41 16.43 12.08
C ASP A 417 -18.89 16.03 12.08
N ALA A 418 -19.12 14.75 11.82
CA ALA A 418 -20.37 14.11 12.20
C ALA A 418 -20.53 14.07 13.74
N ALA A 419 -21.77 14.15 14.23
CA ALA A 419 -22.05 14.23 15.68
C ALA A 419 -21.46 13.08 16.48
N GLY A 420 -21.42 11.86 15.94
CA GLY A 420 -20.85 10.72 16.60
C GLY A 420 -19.36 10.86 16.97
N ILE A 421 -18.57 11.59 16.20
CA ILE A 421 -17.17 11.91 16.56
C ILE A 421 -17.15 12.94 17.67
N THR A 422 -17.92 14.02 17.54
CA THR A 422 -17.99 15.09 18.53
C THR A 422 -18.44 14.58 19.89
N GLU A 423 -19.39 13.64 19.92
CA GLU A 423 -19.92 13.02 21.13
C GLU A 423 -19.07 11.84 21.66
N GLY A 424 -18.00 11.49 20.93
CA GLY A 424 -17.06 10.44 21.35
C GLY A 424 -17.59 9.01 21.21
N TRP A 425 -18.49 8.74 20.28
CA TRP A 425 -19.05 7.39 20.07
C TRP A 425 -18.01 6.35 19.67
N ASN A 426 -16.88 6.81 19.13
CA ASN A 426 -15.70 5.99 18.80
C ASN A 426 -14.86 5.60 20.02
N LEU A 427 -15.11 6.17 21.21
CA LEU A 427 -14.31 5.92 22.39
C LEU A 427 -14.77 4.69 23.17
N PRO A 428 -13.87 3.91 23.78
CA PRO A 428 -14.23 2.69 24.50
C PRO A 428 -15.12 2.93 25.72
N GLN A 429 -14.96 4.07 26.39
CA GLN A 429 -15.74 4.44 27.59
C GLN A 429 -17.13 5.00 27.27
N PHE A 430 -17.47 5.21 26.02
CA PHE A 430 -18.78 5.73 25.65
C PHE A 430 -19.91 4.77 26.07
N ALA A 431 -20.92 5.30 26.74
CA ALA A 431 -22.08 4.53 27.21
C ALA A 431 -23.11 4.40 26.08
N SER A 432 -23.12 3.28 25.38
CA SER A 432 -24.00 2.99 24.24
C SER A 432 -25.31 2.28 24.61
N GLY A 433 -25.79 2.48 25.84
CA GLY A 433 -26.98 1.76 26.34
C GLY A 433 -28.29 2.03 25.60
N ASP A 434 -28.40 3.18 24.92
CA ASP A 434 -29.51 3.57 24.06
C ASP A 434 -29.42 3.05 22.62
N TRP A 435 -28.28 2.44 22.25
CA TRP A 435 -28.09 1.93 20.90
C TRP A 435 -28.87 0.63 20.68
N ARG A 436 -29.45 0.51 19.49
CA ARG A 436 -30.17 -0.68 19.10
C ARG A 436 -29.25 -1.88 18.93
N VAL A 437 -29.54 -2.98 19.60
CA VAL A 437 -28.83 -4.25 19.35
C VAL A 437 -29.31 -4.85 18.02
N VAL A 438 -28.36 -5.21 17.16
CA VAL A 438 -28.58 -5.93 15.90
C VAL A 438 -27.85 -7.26 15.93
N VAL A 439 -28.51 -8.31 15.44
CA VAL A 439 -27.92 -9.65 15.32
C VAL A 439 -27.12 -9.70 14.03
N LEU A 440 -25.90 -10.21 14.09
CA LEU A 440 -25.04 -10.45 12.94
C LEU A 440 -25.16 -11.92 12.51
N ASP A 441 -24.97 -12.15 11.22
CA ASP A 441 -25.00 -13.51 10.68
C ASP A 441 -23.66 -14.23 10.93
N THR A 442 -23.63 -15.05 11.98
CA THR A 442 -22.43 -15.82 12.34
C THR A 442 -22.12 -16.96 11.37
N ASN A 443 -23.06 -17.33 10.50
CA ASN A 443 -22.91 -18.38 9.49
C ASN A 443 -22.54 -17.81 8.12
N SER A 444 -22.69 -16.49 7.92
CA SER A 444 -22.33 -15.85 6.66
C SER A 444 -20.82 -15.96 6.41
N GLU A 445 -20.46 -16.36 5.22
CA GLU A 445 -19.08 -16.31 4.77
C GLU A 445 -18.61 -14.86 4.67
N ILE A 446 -17.44 -14.57 5.23
CA ILE A 446 -16.77 -13.30 5.02
C ILE A 446 -15.85 -13.51 3.81
N PRO A 447 -16.12 -12.86 2.67
CA PRO A 447 -15.27 -13.00 1.50
C PRO A 447 -13.82 -12.63 1.83
N ALA A 448 -12.86 -13.41 1.33
CA ALA A 448 -11.44 -13.10 1.52
C ALA A 448 -11.07 -11.73 0.91
N LYS A 449 -11.79 -11.33 -0.15
CA LYS A 449 -11.57 -10.06 -0.87
C LYS A 449 -12.90 -9.43 -1.26
N GLY A 450 -12.90 -8.10 -1.39
CA GLY A 450 -13.99 -7.36 -2.02
C GLY A 450 -14.06 -7.63 -3.52
N ASN A 451 -15.21 -7.32 -4.11
CA ASN A 451 -15.48 -7.56 -5.53
C ASN A 451 -14.80 -6.54 -6.49
N GLY A 452 -14.13 -5.53 -5.95
CA GLY A 452 -13.46 -4.48 -6.72
C GLY A 452 -14.42 -3.47 -7.37
N VAL A 453 -15.72 -3.52 -7.06
CA VAL A 453 -16.71 -2.61 -7.63
C VAL A 453 -17.17 -1.64 -6.56
N GLN A 454 -16.91 -0.35 -6.79
CA GLN A 454 -17.42 0.71 -5.93
C GLN A 454 -18.91 0.92 -6.22
N PRO A 455 -19.80 0.74 -5.25
CA PRO A 455 -21.22 1.00 -5.45
C PRO A 455 -21.47 2.50 -5.61
N LYS A 456 -22.59 2.85 -6.24
CA LYS A 456 -23.06 4.25 -6.31
C LYS A 456 -23.10 4.84 -4.91
N GLU A 457 -22.68 6.06 -4.81
CA GLU A 457 -22.78 6.81 -3.57
C GLU A 457 -24.24 7.19 -3.30
N ARG A 458 -24.65 7.10 -2.06
CA ARG A 458 -26.00 7.42 -1.65
C ARG A 458 -25.95 8.15 -0.31
N PRO A 459 -25.85 9.47 -0.35
CA PRO A 459 -25.88 10.27 0.85
C PRO A 459 -27.32 10.49 1.28
N ASP A 460 -27.96 9.49 1.88
CA ASP A 460 -29.23 9.70 2.58
C ASP A 460 -29.01 10.51 3.88
N GLY A 461 -27.82 11.11 4.01
CA GLY A 461 -27.49 12.01 5.09
C GLY A 461 -27.13 11.32 6.40
N LEU A 462 -26.97 10.00 6.38
CA LEU A 462 -26.78 9.24 7.60
C LEU A 462 -25.48 8.47 7.58
N PHE A 463 -24.71 8.62 8.66
CA PHE A 463 -23.75 7.63 9.06
C PHE A 463 -24.45 6.56 9.88
N THR A 464 -24.04 5.33 9.73
CA THR A 464 -24.48 4.26 10.59
C THR A 464 -23.28 3.79 11.41
N TRP A 465 -23.42 3.92 12.70
CA TRP A 465 -22.41 3.51 13.66
C TRP A 465 -22.70 2.12 14.15
N TYR A 466 -21.66 1.31 14.26
CA TYR A 466 -21.67 -0.01 14.86
C TYR A 466 -20.62 -0.10 15.94
N ARG A 467 -20.99 -0.68 17.07
CA ARG A 467 -20.11 -0.93 18.20
C ARG A 467 -20.15 -2.41 18.56
N VAL A 468 -18.97 -3.02 18.62
CA VAL A 468 -18.77 -4.44 18.90
C VAL A 468 -17.84 -4.59 20.08
N GLU A 469 -18.18 -5.46 21.04
CA GLU A 469 -17.32 -5.83 22.15
C GLU A 469 -16.85 -7.28 21.98
N PHE A 470 -15.59 -7.54 22.27
CA PHE A 470 -15.00 -8.86 22.22
C PHE A 470 -13.90 -9.06 23.24
N GLU A 471 -13.62 -10.31 23.61
CA GLU A 471 -12.52 -10.68 24.49
C GLU A 471 -11.49 -11.52 23.74
N LEU A 472 -10.22 -11.37 24.11
CA LEU A 472 -9.13 -12.17 23.59
C LEU A 472 -8.54 -13.06 24.70
N PRO A 473 -8.04 -14.25 24.35
CA PRO A 473 -7.43 -15.11 25.34
C PRO A 473 -6.19 -14.47 25.97
N LYS A 474 -5.79 -14.92 27.15
CA LYS A 474 -4.53 -14.50 27.77
C LYS A 474 -3.36 -14.81 26.87
N ARG A 475 -2.39 -13.89 26.80
CA ARG A 475 -1.14 -14.12 26.08
C ARG A 475 -0.36 -15.28 26.68
N GLU A 476 0.15 -16.15 25.83
CA GLU A 476 1.05 -17.23 26.19
C GLU A 476 2.49 -16.72 26.10
N ALA A 477 3.29 -16.98 27.14
CA ALA A 477 4.68 -16.56 27.19
C ALA A 477 5.49 -17.24 26.08
N GLY A 478 6.29 -16.47 25.34
CA GLY A 478 7.10 -16.98 24.23
C GLY A 478 6.31 -17.29 22.95
N VAL A 479 5.01 -16.99 22.90
CA VAL A 479 4.19 -17.12 21.69
C VAL A 479 3.73 -15.73 21.24
N TRP A 480 4.02 -15.41 20.00
CA TRP A 480 3.55 -14.18 19.37
C TRP A 480 2.46 -14.50 18.34
N ILE A 481 1.34 -13.82 18.45
CA ILE A 481 0.17 -14.00 17.58
C ILE A 481 -0.29 -12.63 17.10
N PRO A 482 -0.17 -12.31 15.81
CA PRO A 482 -0.77 -11.10 15.25
C PRO A 482 -2.27 -11.31 15.02
N TRP A 483 -3.07 -10.27 15.32
CA TRP A 483 -4.52 -10.32 15.29
C TRP A 483 -5.10 -9.48 14.14
N LEU A 484 -6.28 -9.87 13.70
CA LEU A 484 -7.03 -9.18 12.65
C LEU A 484 -8.54 -9.19 12.94
N ALA A 485 -9.23 -8.23 12.34
CA ALA A 485 -10.68 -8.26 12.16
C ALA A 485 -10.99 -8.56 10.68
N ARG A 486 -11.81 -9.60 10.44
CA ARG A 486 -12.43 -9.86 9.14
C ARG A 486 -13.79 -9.22 9.10
N ILE A 487 -14.09 -8.43 8.08
CA ILE A 487 -15.29 -7.60 8.04
C ILE A 487 -16.01 -7.77 6.71
N ASN A 488 -17.30 -8.09 6.80
CA ASN A 488 -18.23 -8.02 5.68
C ASN A 488 -19.27 -6.95 6.00
N ALA A 489 -19.14 -5.80 5.35
CA ALA A 489 -20.07 -4.68 5.51
C ALA A 489 -20.31 -3.98 4.17
N SER A 490 -21.49 -3.38 3.99
CA SER A 490 -21.74 -2.35 2.98
C SER A 490 -21.50 -0.96 3.58
N GLY A 491 -21.29 0.03 2.73
CA GLY A 491 -20.88 1.36 3.13
C GLY A 491 -19.36 1.52 3.25
N ASN A 492 -18.91 2.77 3.29
CA ASN A 492 -17.51 3.14 3.42
C ASN A 492 -17.31 3.93 4.71
N GLY A 493 -16.20 3.74 5.41
CA GLY A 493 -15.97 4.53 6.59
C GLY A 493 -14.79 4.14 7.44
N PHE A 494 -14.63 4.83 8.55
CA PHE A 494 -13.52 4.63 9.48
C PHE A 494 -13.86 3.62 10.57
N MET A 495 -12.79 3.07 11.15
CA MET A 495 -12.87 2.09 12.22
C MET A 495 -11.95 2.49 13.37
N TRP A 496 -12.39 2.18 14.60
CA TRP A 496 -11.62 2.45 15.81
C TRP A 496 -11.54 1.22 16.69
N LEU A 497 -10.33 0.88 17.09
CA LEU A 497 -10.04 -0.16 18.07
C LEU A 497 -9.66 0.51 19.40
N ASN A 498 -10.45 0.31 20.45
CA ASN A 498 -10.23 0.91 21.76
C ASN A 498 -9.95 2.43 21.70
N GLY A 499 -10.65 3.14 20.80
CA GLY A 499 -10.52 4.58 20.57
C GLY A 499 -9.43 4.98 19.56
N HIS A 500 -8.58 4.07 19.13
CA HIS A 500 -7.55 4.33 18.12
C HIS A 500 -8.10 4.09 16.72
N ASN A 501 -7.98 5.06 15.84
CA ASN A 501 -8.41 4.92 14.44
C ASN A 501 -7.48 3.93 13.70
N ILE A 502 -8.01 2.75 13.34
CA ILE A 502 -7.28 1.69 12.64
C ILE A 502 -7.42 1.75 11.12
N GLY A 503 -8.02 2.80 10.58
CA GLY A 503 -8.12 3.01 9.14
C GLY A 503 -9.54 2.93 8.60
N ARG A 504 -9.67 2.60 7.33
CA ARG A 504 -10.91 2.68 6.55
C ARG A 504 -11.36 1.33 6.02
N HIS A 505 -12.65 1.09 6.13
CA HIS A 505 -13.37 0.07 5.38
C HIS A 505 -13.89 0.64 4.07
N TRP A 506 -13.61 -0.06 2.96
CA TRP A 506 -14.18 0.19 1.65
C TRP A 506 -15.08 -0.97 1.23
N GLU A 507 -16.33 -0.69 0.87
CA GLU A 507 -17.24 -1.73 0.39
C GLU A 507 -16.73 -2.43 -0.87
N ALA A 508 -16.12 -1.70 -1.77
CA ALA A 508 -15.47 -2.26 -2.95
C ALA A 508 -14.31 -3.21 -2.60
N GLY A 509 -13.66 -3.01 -1.48
CA GLY A 509 -12.44 -3.71 -1.13
C GLY A 509 -11.22 -3.22 -1.94
N PRO A 510 -10.21 -4.08 -2.15
CA PRO A 510 -10.20 -5.54 -1.94
C PRO A 510 -10.04 -5.98 -0.48
N GLN A 511 -9.56 -5.10 0.41
CA GLN A 511 -9.26 -5.44 1.79
C GLN A 511 -10.52 -5.84 2.58
N ARG A 512 -10.42 -6.97 3.30
CA ARG A 512 -11.43 -7.48 4.23
C ARG A 512 -10.83 -7.88 5.57
N GLU A 513 -9.51 -7.99 5.64
CA GLU A 513 -8.75 -8.27 6.84
C GLU A 513 -8.02 -7.01 7.29
N PHE A 514 -8.23 -6.60 8.55
CA PHE A 514 -7.67 -5.39 9.12
C PHE A 514 -6.82 -5.75 10.31
N TYR A 515 -5.55 -5.37 10.28
CA TYR A 515 -4.62 -5.61 11.37
C TYR A 515 -5.08 -4.90 12.65
N LEU A 516 -5.06 -5.63 13.75
CA LEU A 516 -5.35 -5.13 15.09
C LEU A 516 -4.04 -5.06 15.88
N PRO A 517 -3.44 -3.86 16.08
CA PRO A 517 -2.18 -3.71 16.79
C PRO A 517 -2.26 -4.22 18.23
N GLU A 518 -1.33 -5.09 18.61
CA GLU A 518 -1.32 -5.72 19.94
C GLU A 518 -1.10 -4.72 21.08
N CYS A 519 -0.52 -3.56 20.79
CA CYS A 519 -0.35 -2.46 21.77
C CYS A 519 -1.67 -1.77 22.13
N TRP A 520 -2.71 -1.93 21.31
CA TRP A 520 -4.04 -1.38 21.53
C TRP A 520 -5.06 -2.44 21.97
N LEU A 521 -4.64 -3.70 22.14
CA LEU A 521 -5.50 -4.81 22.53
C LEU A 521 -5.32 -5.17 24.00
N ASP A 522 -6.43 -5.43 24.67
CA ASP A 522 -6.50 -6.02 25.99
C ASP A 522 -6.66 -7.54 25.90
N PHE A 523 -5.94 -8.29 26.75
CA PHE A 523 -5.88 -9.75 26.73
C PHE A 523 -6.25 -10.37 28.08
N GLY A 524 -7.00 -11.43 28.04
CA GLY A 524 -7.38 -12.25 29.19
C GLY A 524 -8.86 -12.10 29.58
N PRO A 525 -9.36 -13.01 30.47
CA PRO A 525 -10.76 -13.03 30.86
C PRO A 525 -11.24 -11.71 31.46
N GLY A 526 -12.40 -11.25 31.06
CA GLY A 526 -13.01 -9.98 31.50
C GLY A 526 -12.37 -8.73 30.93
N LYS A 527 -11.36 -8.86 30.06
CA LYS A 527 -10.74 -7.74 29.33
C LYS A 527 -11.45 -7.54 28.02
N LYS A 528 -12.31 -6.53 27.98
CA LYS A 528 -13.09 -6.21 26.79
C LYS A 528 -12.34 -5.26 25.86
N ASN A 529 -12.32 -5.59 24.60
CA ASN A 529 -11.93 -4.73 23.50
C ASN A 529 -13.17 -4.21 22.81
N VAL A 530 -13.09 -3.01 22.27
CA VAL A 530 -14.18 -2.34 21.57
C VAL A 530 -13.74 -2.00 20.16
N LEU A 531 -14.46 -2.50 19.16
CA LEU A 531 -14.31 -2.09 17.76
C LEU A 531 -15.54 -1.29 17.36
N VAL A 532 -15.30 -0.07 16.88
CA VAL A 532 -16.35 0.83 16.40
C VAL A 532 -16.16 1.08 14.91
N MET A 533 -17.26 1.13 14.16
CA MET A 533 -17.27 1.48 12.75
C MET A 533 -18.28 2.61 12.52
N GLY A 534 -17.87 3.69 11.87
CA GLY A 534 -18.74 4.75 11.35
C GLY A 534 -18.81 4.66 9.84
N LEU A 535 -19.93 4.21 9.29
CA LEU A 535 -20.09 3.90 7.88
C LEU A 535 -21.01 4.90 7.18
N ARG A 536 -20.52 5.59 6.17
CA ARG A 536 -21.33 6.36 5.22
C ARG A 536 -22.06 5.39 4.28
N GLN A 537 -23.32 5.67 4.00
CA GLN A 537 -24.16 4.83 3.14
C GLN A 537 -23.70 4.87 1.68
N THR A 538 -23.79 3.72 1.03
CA THR A 538 -23.72 3.56 -0.42
C THR A 538 -25.09 3.14 -0.96
N ALA A 539 -25.23 2.86 -2.26
CA ALA A 539 -26.44 2.30 -2.84
C ALA A 539 -26.89 0.97 -2.18
N ASN A 540 -25.96 0.26 -1.52
CA ASN A 540 -26.21 -0.97 -0.77
C ASN A 540 -26.51 -0.70 0.73
N GLY A 541 -26.60 0.57 1.12
CA GLY A 541 -26.77 1.00 2.51
C GLY A 541 -25.45 1.01 3.28
N ALA A 542 -25.56 1.04 4.62
CA ALA A 542 -24.43 0.88 5.55
C ALA A 542 -24.79 -0.22 6.56
N LYS A 543 -24.40 -1.45 6.27
CA LYS A 543 -24.78 -2.63 7.06
C LYS A 543 -23.56 -3.46 7.40
N LEU A 544 -23.30 -3.65 8.70
CA LEU A 544 -22.39 -4.68 9.17
C LEU A 544 -23.13 -6.03 9.08
N LYS A 545 -22.69 -6.91 8.18
CA LYS A 545 -23.31 -8.21 7.92
C LYS A 545 -22.69 -9.31 8.77
N ALA A 546 -21.37 -9.36 8.81
CA ALA A 546 -20.60 -10.34 9.58
C ALA A 546 -19.26 -9.75 10.00
N MET A 547 -18.76 -10.18 11.15
CA MET A 547 -17.44 -9.84 11.66
C MET A 547 -16.83 -11.03 12.40
N GLU A 548 -15.53 -11.20 12.23
CA GLU A 548 -14.75 -12.21 12.91
C GLU A 548 -13.44 -11.61 13.42
N ILE A 549 -13.09 -11.87 14.67
CA ILE A 549 -11.78 -11.57 15.23
C ILE A 549 -10.95 -12.85 15.18
N ALA A 550 -9.81 -12.82 14.52
CA ALA A 550 -8.99 -13.99 14.27
C ALA A 550 -7.49 -13.67 14.38
N SER A 551 -6.67 -14.71 14.36
CA SER A 551 -5.22 -14.57 14.23
C SER A 551 -4.78 -14.75 12.77
N TYR A 552 -3.69 -14.10 12.38
CA TYR A 552 -2.96 -14.42 11.15
C TYR A 552 -2.25 -15.77 11.33
N ARG A 553 -2.95 -16.86 11.03
CA ARG A 553 -2.51 -18.23 11.34
C ARG A 553 -1.10 -18.55 10.83
N ASP A 554 -0.82 -18.12 9.60
CA ASP A 554 0.46 -18.43 8.95
C ASP A 554 1.60 -17.50 9.37
N MET A 555 1.36 -16.61 10.31
CA MET A 555 2.32 -15.61 10.76
C MET A 555 2.64 -15.70 12.24
N ALA A 556 1.92 -16.50 13.02
CA ALA A 556 2.20 -16.70 14.44
C ALA A 556 3.53 -17.45 14.65
N GLU A 557 4.30 -17.08 15.66
CA GLU A 557 5.66 -17.56 15.90
C GLU A 557 5.90 -17.90 17.37
N ILE A 558 6.75 -18.91 17.61
CA ILE A 558 7.37 -19.14 18.92
C ILE A 558 8.62 -18.27 18.96
N ARG A 559 8.64 -17.28 19.85
CA ARG A 559 9.77 -16.38 20.10
C ARG A 559 10.43 -16.77 21.41
N LYS A 560 11.67 -17.27 21.34
CA LYS A 560 12.47 -17.68 22.49
C LYS A 560 13.21 -16.48 23.08
#